data_183984239d372336f89ac7c50d666c1a
#
_entry.id   183984239d372336f89ac7c50d666c1a
#
_cell.length_a   1.000
_cell.length_b   1.000
_cell.length_c   1.000
_cell.angle_alpha   90.00
_cell.angle_beta   90.00
_cell.angle_gamma   90.00
#
_symmetry.space_group_name_H-M   'P 1'
#
loop_
_entity.id
_entity.type
_entity.pdbx_description
1 polymer ?
#
loop_
_entity_poly.entity_id
_entity_poly.type
_entity_poly.pdbx_seq_one_letter_code
_entity_poly.pdbx_strand_id
1 'polypeptide(L)'
;VESQIKYGWECNYYALGDLVDIINQVTEEEIDAKMKEYTDKYTMKTDRIDSVREQAKYEVGLEKFLSANGIGAFADTFQDLHGLKQLPGIAAQNLMGKGIGFGPEGDYKISALSAVLMKMSEGKEGATGFIEDYTYDLTPGQELELASHMLEVPPAFAATKPEIDVLPLG
;
A
#
# COMPACT_ATOMS: atom_id res chain seq x y z
N VAL A 1 22.34 -7.58 4.14
CA VAL A 1 23.74 -7.22 4.55
C VAL A 1 24.24 -6.03 3.76
N GLU A 2 24.23 -6.05 2.42
CA GLU A 2 24.78 -4.94 1.61
C GLU A 2 24.00 -3.64 1.80
N SER A 3 22.68 -3.70 1.84
CA SER A 3 21.82 -2.53 2.08
C SER A 3 22.07 -1.92 3.45
N GLN A 4 22.28 -2.74 4.47
CA GLN A 4 22.63 -2.28 5.81
C GLN A 4 23.98 -1.59 5.83
N ILE A 5 24.98 -2.16 5.14
CA ILE A 5 26.34 -1.56 5.08
C ILE A 5 26.33 -0.25 4.30
N LYS A 6 25.62 -0.16 3.17
CA LYS A 6 25.64 1.01 2.29
C LYS A 6 24.68 2.12 2.71
N TYR A 7 23.52 1.76 3.24
CA TYR A 7 22.42 2.70 3.48
C TYR A 7 21.96 2.76 4.94
N GLY A 8 22.46 1.85 5.79
CA GLY A 8 22.05 1.76 7.19
C GLY A 8 20.66 1.12 7.40
N TRP A 9 20.07 0.53 6.37
CA TRP A 9 18.75 -0.12 6.49
C TRP A 9 18.88 -1.52 7.07
N GLU A 10 18.00 -1.85 7.99
CA GLU A 10 17.79 -3.23 8.41
C GLU A 10 16.65 -3.83 7.58
N CYS A 11 16.90 -4.99 6.96
CA CYS A 11 15.90 -5.76 6.26
C CYS A 11 15.55 -6.98 7.11
N ASN A 12 14.34 -7.00 7.65
CA ASN A 12 13.82 -8.09 8.45
C ASN A 12 12.75 -8.84 7.67
N TYR A 13 12.72 -10.16 7.82
CA TYR A 13 11.70 -11.02 7.24
C TYR A 13 10.77 -11.49 8.35
N TYR A 14 9.49 -11.36 8.12
CA TYR A 14 8.45 -11.80 9.03
C TYR A 14 7.58 -12.84 8.34
N ALA A 15 7.17 -13.84 9.10
CA ALA A 15 6.19 -14.80 8.61
C ALA A 15 4.82 -14.11 8.45
N LEU A 16 4.14 -14.35 7.34
CA LEU A 16 2.81 -13.79 7.13
C LEU A 16 1.83 -14.20 8.24
N GLY A 17 1.99 -15.39 8.83
CA GLY A 17 1.19 -15.86 9.94
C GLY A 17 1.17 -14.89 11.12
N ASP A 18 2.30 -14.25 11.43
CA ASP A 18 2.38 -13.27 12.53
C ASP A 18 1.52 -12.03 12.25
N LEU A 19 1.48 -11.58 11.00
CA LEU A 19 0.60 -10.49 10.57
C LEU A 19 -0.87 -10.93 10.58
N VAL A 20 -1.18 -12.12 10.08
CA VAL A 20 -2.55 -12.67 10.05
C VAL A 20 -3.11 -12.80 11.46
N ASP A 21 -2.30 -13.21 12.44
CA ASP A 21 -2.71 -13.29 13.83
C ASP A 21 -3.11 -11.91 14.41
N ILE A 22 -2.37 -10.87 14.06
CA ILE A 22 -2.72 -9.48 14.46
C ILE A 22 -3.98 -9.00 13.72
N ILE A 23 -4.09 -9.26 12.43
CA ILE A 23 -5.29 -8.93 11.65
C ILE A 23 -6.53 -9.59 12.25
N ASN A 24 -6.43 -10.84 12.67
CA ASN A 24 -7.55 -11.57 13.27
C ASN A 24 -7.96 -11.06 14.68
N GLN A 25 -7.11 -10.27 15.33
CA GLN A 25 -7.41 -9.61 16.61
C GLN A 25 -8.01 -8.20 16.44
N VAL A 26 -8.12 -7.68 15.23
CA VAL A 26 -8.76 -6.39 14.96
C VAL A 26 -10.25 -6.49 15.28
N THR A 27 -10.76 -5.58 16.12
CA THR A 27 -12.14 -5.58 16.57
C THR A 27 -13.09 -4.92 15.56
N GLU A 28 -14.39 -5.23 15.67
CA GLU A 28 -15.40 -4.59 14.80
C GLU A 28 -15.44 -3.07 14.99
N GLU A 29 -15.24 -2.58 16.21
CA GLU A 29 -15.21 -1.14 16.51
C GLU A 29 -14.04 -0.45 15.79
N GLU A 30 -12.89 -1.10 15.69
CA GLU A 30 -11.73 -0.60 14.95
C GLU A 30 -11.99 -0.59 13.44
N ILE A 31 -12.64 -1.65 12.93
CA ILE A 31 -13.05 -1.73 11.54
C ILE A 31 -14.05 -0.62 11.21
N ASP A 32 -15.06 -0.42 12.06
CA ASP A 32 -16.08 0.63 11.85
C ASP A 32 -15.45 2.03 11.88
N ALA A 33 -14.53 2.29 12.79
CA ALA A 33 -13.79 3.55 12.81
C ALA A 33 -13.01 3.78 11.52
N LYS A 34 -12.33 2.74 11.01
CA LYS A 34 -11.59 2.81 9.74
C LYS A 34 -12.52 2.97 8.54
N MET A 35 -13.65 2.29 8.52
CA MET A 35 -14.68 2.47 7.48
C MET A 35 -15.21 3.90 7.43
N LYS A 36 -15.35 4.54 8.59
CA LYS A 36 -15.72 5.96 8.64
C LYS A 36 -14.64 6.84 7.99
N GLU A 37 -13.35 6.61 8.30
CA GLU A 37 -12.25 7.30 7.62
C GLU A 37 -12.33 7.12 6.10
N TYR A 38 -12.66 5.90 5.62
CA TYR A 38 -12.80 5.63 4.18
C TYR A 38 -13.97 6.41 3.57
N THR A 39 -15.13 6.46 4.22
CA THR A 39 -16.28 7.22 3.69
C THR A 39 -16.04 8.73 3.67
N ASP A 40 -15.26 9.23 4.62
CA ASP A 40 -14.87 10.65 4.64
C ASP A 40 -13.89 10.97 3.49
N LYS A 41 -12.94 10.08 3.22
CA LYS A 41 -11.85 10.27 2.27
C LYS A 41 -12.23 9.90 0.82
N TYR A 42 -13.06 8.88 0.64
CA TYR A 42 -13.39 8.30 -0.65
C TYR A 42 -14.90 8.36 -0.94
N THR A 43 -15.23 8.28 -2.23
CA THR A 43 -16.60 7.98 -2.68
C THR A 43 -16.73 6.48 -2.91
N MET A 44 -17.70 5.84 -2.26
CA MET A 44 -17.97 4.42 -2.47
C MET A 44 -18.72 4.21 -3.79
N LYS A 45 -18.15 3.45 -4.71
CA LYS A 45 -18.73 3.08 -6.01
C LYS A 45 -19.11 1.60 -6.09
N THR A 46 -18.98 0.87 -5.00
CA THR A 46 -19.21 -0.56 -4.93
C THR A 46 -20.29 -0.91 -3.93
N ASP A 47 -21.07 -1.97 -4.22
CA ASP A 47 -21.98 -2.62 -3.29
C ASP A 47 -21.29 -3.72 -2.46
N ARG A 48 -20.02 -4.02 -2.77
CA ARG A 48 -19.24 -5.06 -2.07
C ARG A 48 -18.59 -4.50 -0.79
N ILE A 49 -19.44 -3.99 0.11
CA ILE A 49 -18.97 -3.33 1.35
C ILE A 49 -18.17 -4.28 2.25
N ASP A 50 -18.50 -5.57 2.28
CA ASP A 50 -17.73 -6.55 3.06
C ASP A 50 -16.27 -6.65 2.58
N SER A 51 -16.02 -6.52 1.27
CA SER A 51 -14.66 -6.48 0.73
C SER A 51 -13.90 -5.23 1.17
N VAL A 52 -14.57 -4.09 1.24
CA VAL A 52 -13.97 -2.85 1.74
C VAL A 52 -13.70 -2.94 3.25
N ARG A 53 -14.60 -3.57 4.01
CA ARG A 53 -14.39 -3.84 5.45
C ARG A 53 -13.19 -4.75 5.69
N GLU A 54 -12.98 -5.76 4.85
CA GLU A 54 -11.80 -6.62 4.91
C GLU A 54 -10.50 -5.80 4.71
N GLN A 55 -10.49 -4.83 3.78
CA GLN A 55 -9.36 -3.92 3.60
C GLN A 55 -9.16 -2.99 4.81
N ALA A 56 -10.24 -2.50 5.41
CA ALA A 56 -10.17 -1.72 6.64
C ALA A 56 -9.53 -2.53 7.78
N LYS A 57 -9.91 -3.81 7.91
CA LYS A 57 -9.31 -4.75 8.84
C LYS A 57 -7.82 -4.94 8.59
N TYR A 58 -7.41 -5.08 7.31
CA TYR A 58 -6.01 -5.21 6.93
C TYR A 58 -5.20 -3.95 7.25
N GLU A 59 -5.73 -2.75 6.96
CA GLU A 59 -5.02 -1.51 7.26
C GLU A 59 -4.75 -1.37 8.76
N VAL A 60 -5.75 -1.62 9.61
CA VAL A 60 -5.58 -1.58 11.06
C VAL A 60 -4.57 -2.61 11.54
N GLY A 61 -4.65 -3.85 11.05
CA GLY A 61 -3.73 -4.92 11.41
C GLY A 61 -2.29 -4.64 10.98
N LEU A 62 -2.10 -4.19 9.73
CA LEU A 62 -0.80 -3.78 9.20
C LEU A 62 -0.21 -2.62 10.00
N GLU A 63 -0.99 -1.58 10.29
CA GLU A 63 -0.54 -0.43 11.06
C GLU A 63 -0.05 -0.84 12.46
N LYS A 64 -0.79 -1.72 13.12
CA LYS A 64 -0.39 -2.29 14.43
C LYS A 64 0.90 -3.09 14.30
N PHE A 65 0.99 -3.97 13.31
CA PHE A 65 2.15 -4.82 13.07
C PHE A 65 3.42 -4.01 12.81
N LEU A 66 3.34 -3.07 11.86
CA LEU A 66 4.46 -2.23 11.46
C LEU A 66 4.93 -1.34 12.61
N SER A 67 4.00 -0.73 13.32
CA SER A 67 4.30 0.12 14.48
C SER A 67 4.94 -0.65 15.63
N ALA A 68 4.40 -1.82 15.97
CA ALA A 68 4.94 -2.66 17.05
C ALA A 68 6.38 -3.13 16.79
N ASN A 69 6.76 -3.26 15.53
CA ASN A 69 8.08 -3.71 15.11
C ASN A 69 9.01 -2.56 14.66
N GLY A 70 8.57 -1.31 14.73
CA GLY A 70 9.37 -0.15 14.32
C GLY A 70 9.70 -0.12 12.82
N ILE A 71 8.79 -0.63 11.98
CA ILE A 71 8.99 -0.78 10.54
C ILE A 71 8.52 0.50 9.84
N GLY A 72 9.41 1.16 9.12
CA GLY A 72 9.12 2.38 8.36
C GLY A 72 8.84 2.14 6.87
N ALA A 73 9.09 0.93 6.37
CA ALA A 73 8.80 0.52 5.01
C ALA A 73 8.62 -0.99 4.92
N PHE A 74 7.77 -1.46 4.01
CA PHE A 74 7.56 -2.89 3.82
C PHE A 74 7.37 -3.25 2.35
N ALA A 75 7.58 -4.52 2.05
CA ALA A 75 7.26 -5.13 0.77
C ALA A 75 6.54 -6.45 1.02
N ASP A 76 5.64 -6.81 0.14
CA ASP A 76 5.02 -8.11 0.09
C ASP A 76 5.11 -8.71 -1.31
N THR A 77 4.77 -9.97 -1.44
CA THR A 77 4.56 -10.62 -2.73
C THR A 77 3.21 -11.34 -2.71
N PHE A 78 2.44 -11.18 -3.76
CA PHE A 78 1.11 -11.77 -3.83
C PHE A 78 1.11 -13.31 -3.85
N GLN A 79 2.24 -13.93 -4.21
CA GLN A 79 2.40 -15.38 -4.11
C GLN A 79 2.41 -15.90 -2.67
N ASP A 80 2.82 -15.08 -1.71
CA ASP A 80 3.05 -15.49 -0.32
C ASP A 80 1.94 -15.02 0.64
N LEU A 81 0.88 -14.39 0.15
CA LEU A 81 -0.20 -13.83 0.98
C LEU A 81 -1.22 -14.89 1.46
N HIS A 82 -0.76 -16.07 1.83
CA HIS A 82 -1.59 -17.15 2.35
C HIS A 82 -2.23 -16.79 3.70
N GLY A 83 -3.56 -16.85 3.76
CA GLY A 83 -4.33 -16.46 4.94
C GLY A 83 -4.99 -15.08 4.82
N LEU A 84 -4.62 -14.29 3.82
CA LEU A 84 -5.37 -13.12 3.40
C LEU A 84 -6.34 -13.49 2.27
N LYS A 85 -7.52 -12.88 2.25
CA LYS A 85 -8.56 -13.12 1.24
C LYS A 85 -8.43 -12.20 0.03
N GLN A 86 -7.64 -11.14 0.17
CA GLN A 86 -7.47 -10.06 -0.82
C GLN A 86 -6.03 -9.56 -0.77
N LEU A 87 -5.57 -8.92 -1.83
CA LEU A 87 -4.35 -8.12 -1.81
C LEU A 87 -4.58 -6.89 -0.91
N PRO A 88 -3.60 -6.45 -0.10
CA PRO A 88 -3.75 -5.34 0.84
C PRO A 88 -3.65 -3.96 0.18
N GLY A 89 -4.18 -3.78 -1.04
CA GLY A 89 -3.96 -2.62 -1.88
C GLY A 89 -4.35 -1.28 -1.24
N ILE A 90 -5.59 -1.15 -0.78
CA ILE A 90 -6.06 0.08 -0.09
C ILE A 90 -5.31 0.30 1.23
N ALA A 91 -5.00 -0.76 1.96
CA ALA A 91 -4.23 -0.67 3.19
C ALA A 91 -2.82 -0.11 2.91
N ALA A 92 -2.11 -0.70 1.93
CA ALA A 92 -0.77 -0.25 1.54
C ALA A 92 -0.77 1.22 1.06
N GLN A 93 -1.71 1.61 0.18
CA GLN A 93 -1.77 2.99 -0.31
C GLN A 93 -2.07 4.02 0.80
N ASN A 94 -2.93 3.69 1.76
CA ASN A 94 -3.23 4.58 2.88
C ASN A 94 -2.05 4.69 3.85
N LEU A 95 -1.31 3.60 4.06
CA LEU A 95 -0.08 3.61 4.85
C LEU A 95 1.02 4.43 4.18
N MET A 96 1.15 4.39 2.85
CA MET A 96 2.00 5.34 2.11
C MET A 96 1.59 6.79 2.39
N GLY A 97 0.30 7.10 2.42
CA GLY A 97 -0.20 8.42 2.81
C GLY A 97 0.16 8.85 4.24
N LYS A 98 0.57 7.90 5.09
CA LYS A 98 1.07 8.13 6.46
C LYS A 98 2.60 8.12 6.54
N GLY A 99 3.30 8.02 5.41
CA GLY A 99 4.76 8.02 5.34
C GLY A 99 5.43 6.65 5.48
N ILE A 100 4.67 5.56 5.45
CA ILE A 100 5.21 4.19 5.41
C ILE A 100 5.56 3.83 3.97
N GLY A 101 6.80 3.50 3.71
CA GLY A 101 7.25 3.11 2.37
C GLY A 101 6.67 1.75 1.95
N PHE A 102 6.32 1.65 0.68
CA PHE A 102 5.83 0.40 0.09
C PHE A 102 6.52 0.15 -1.25
N GLY A 103 6.88 -1.11 -1.51
CA GLY A 103 7.40 -1.59 -2.78
C GLY A 103 6.77 -2.95 -3.09
N PRO A 104 5.82 -3.03 -4.03
CA PRO A 104 5.15 -4.27 -4.37
C PRO A 104 6.11 -5.31 -4.93
N GLU A 105 5.66 -6.58 -4.91
CA GLU A 105 6.35 -7.75 -5.44
C GLU A 105 7.72 -8.05 -4.80
N GLY A 106 7.86 -7.71 -3.50
CA GLY A 106 9.07 -8.03 -2.73
C GLY A 106 10.21 -7.04 -2.92
N ASP A 107 9.98 -5.90 -3.56
CA ASP A 107 11.03 -4.89 -3.75
C ASP A 107 11.27 -4.03 -2.50
N TYR A 108 12.06 -4.58 -1.59
CA TYR A 108 12.46 -3.89 -0.36
C TYR A 108 13.30 -2.63 -0.61
N LYS A 109 13.97 -2.51 -1.76
CA LYS A 109 14.77 -1.32 -2.09
C LYS A 109 13.86 -0.16 -2.47
N ILE A 110 12.85 -0.44 -3.31
CA ILE A 110 11.84 0.55 -3.68
C ILE A 110 11.00 0.92 -2.46
N SER A 111 10.65 -0.03 -1.59
CA SER A 111 9.93 0.30 -0.36
C SER A 111 10.69 1.29 0.53
N ALA A 112 11.97 1.06 0.74
CA ALA A 112 12.81 1.99 1.50
C ALA A 112 13.00 3.33 0.77
N LEU A 113 13.18 3.31 -0.57
CA LEU A 113 13.30 4.54 -1.37
C LEU A 113 12.02 5.37 -1.31
N SER A 114 10.85 4.73 -1.40
CA SER A 114 9.56 5.45 -1.31
C SER A 114 9.40 6.15 0.05
N ALA A 115 9.80 5.51 1.16
CA ALA A 115 9.81 6.15 2.47
C ALA A 115 10.71 7.39 2.51
N VAL A 116 11.92 7.30 1.93
CA VAL A 116 12.86 8.42 1.85
C VAL A 116 12.28 9.56 1.02
N LEU A 117 11.72 9.26 -0.15
CA LEU A 117 11.12 10.27 -1.04
C LEU A 117 9.90 10.94 -0.39
N MET A 118 9.05 10.20 0.32
CA MET A 118 7.95 10.77 1.09
C MET A 118 8.46 11.73 2.17
N LYS A 119 9.52 11.36 2.87
CA LYS A 119 10.15 12.25 3.87
C LYS A 119 10.74 13.50 3.24
N MET A 120 11.37 13.39 2.08
CA MET A 120 11.92 14.54 1.34
C MET A 120 10.84 15.47 0.79
N SER A 121 9.65 14.97 0.53
CA SER A 121 8.52 15.74 0.00
C SER A 121 7.60 16.32 1.08
N GLU A 122 7.86 16.11 2.36
CA GLU A 122 7.08 16.72 3.44
C GLU A 122 6.92 18.23 3.26
N GLY A 123 5.68 18.70 3.41
CA GLY A 123 5.33 20.11 3.27
C GLY A 123 5.23 20.61 1.84
N LYS A 124 5.39 19.74 0.83
CA LYS A 124 5.14 20.06 -0.58
C LYS A 124 3.74 19.63 -0.99
N GLU A 125 3.19 20.28 -2.00
CA GLU A 125 1.95 19.81 -2.64
C GLU A 125 2.22 18.52 -3.42
N GLY A 126 1.20 17.65 -3.49
CA GLY A 126 1.26 16.37 -4.18
C GLY A 126 1.56 15.20 -3.24
N ALA A 127 2.10 14.15 -3.82
CA ALA A 127 2.42 12.92 -3.11
C ALA A 127 3.66 12.25 -3.71
N THR A 128 4.18 11.28 -2.98
CA THR A 128 5.12 10.28 -3.48
C THR A 128 4.41 8.94 -3.44
N GLY A 129 4.52 8.16 -4.48
CA GLY A 129 3.93 6.84 -4.58
C GLY A 129 4.73 5.94 -5.49
N PHE A 130 4.33 4.70 -5.58
CA PHE A 130 4.90 3.72 -6.48
C PHE A 130 4.19 3.78 -7.84
N ILE A 131 4.97 3.76 -8.90
CA ILE A 131 4.52 3.50 -10.27
C ILE A 131 5.51 2.56 -10.95
N GLU A 132 5.06 1.87 -11.97
CA GLU A 132 5.87 1.00 -12.82
C GLU A 132 5.70 1.35 -14.30
N ASP A 133 6.61 0.91 -15.11
CA ASP A 133 6.57 0.95 -16.56
C ASP A 133 5.59 -0.11 -17.08
N TYR A 134 4.32 0.22 -17.06
CA TYR A 134 3.22 -0.72 -17.25
C TYR A 134 3.12 -1.29 -18.67
N THR A 135 3.35 -0.46 -19.69
CA THR A 135 3.40 -0.87 -21.08
C THR A 135 4.10 0.16 -21.97
N TYR A 136 4.55 -0.28 -23.14
CA TYR A 136 5.29 0.53 -24.10
C TYR A 136 4.62 0.53 -25.46
N ASP A 137 4.59 1.68 -26.13
CA ASP A 137 4.44 1.80 -27.58
C ASP A 137 5.83 2.04 -28.17
N LEU A 138 6.33 1.06 -28.92
CA LEU A 138 7.65 1.11 -29.56
C LEU A 138 7.59 1.52 -31.03
N THR A 139 6.53 2.22 -31.45
CA THR A 139 6.43 2.75 -32.82
C THR A 139 7.56 3.74 -33.09
N PRO A 140 8.44 3.51 -34.08
CA PRO A 140 9.59 4.37 -34.33
C PRO A 140 9.23 5.85 -34.50
N GLY A 141 9.84 6.73 -33.70
CA GLY A 141 9.60 8.17 -33.69
C GLY A 141 8.34 8.60 -32.94
N GLN A 142 7.65 7.68 -32.29
CA GLN A 142 6.46 7.93 -31.45
C GLN A 142 6.50 7.10 -30.18
N GLU A 143 7.68 6.73 -29.73
CA GLU A 143 7.87 5.87 -28.58
C GLU A 143 7.23 6.49 -27.32
N LEU A 144 6.37 5.73 -26.65
CA LEU A 144 5.65 6.13 -25.46
C LEU A 144 5.75 5.04 -24.39
N GLU A 145 5.71 5.46 -23.17
CA GLU A 145 5.63 4.61 -21.99
C GLU A 145 4.39 4.99 -21.18
N LEU A 146 3.60 4.00 -20.79
CA LEU A 146 2.56 4.18 -19.79
C LEU A 146 3.15 3.86 -18.43
N ALA A 147 3.45 4.90 -17.66
CA ALA A 147 3.81 4.77 -16.26
C ALA A 147 2.54 4.73 -15.40
N SER A 148 2.28 3.63 -14.72
CA SER A 148 1.06 3.41 -13.97
C SER A 148 1.28 2.41 -12.84
N HIS A 149 0.29 2.26 -11.98
CA HIS A 149 0.14 1.11 -11.07
C HIS A 149 -1.33 0.78 -10.93
N MET A 150 -1.66 -0.52 -10.83
CA MET A 150 -3.05 -0.96 -10.83
C MET A 150 -3.74 -0.88 -9.47
N LEU A 151 -3.00 -0.79 -8.37
CA LEU A 151 -3.51 -0.84 -7.00
C LEU A 151 -3.03 0.36 -6.20
N GLU A 152 -1.97 0.27 -5.48
CA GLU A 152 -1.48 1.13 -4.39
C GLU A 152 -1.08 2.55 -4.84
N VAL A 153 -2.04 3.31 -5.37
CA VAL A 153 -1.81 4.70 -5.78
C VAL A 153 -2.27 5.66 -4.68
N PRO A 154 -1.36 6.46 -4.09
CA PRO A 154 -1.73 7.38 -3.01
C PRO A 154 -2.86 8.33 -3.40
N PRO A 155 -3.90 8.47 -2.54
CA PRO A 155 -5.04 9.35 -2.85
C PRO A 155 -4.69 10.81 -3.08
N ALA A 156 -3.53 11.27 -2.60
CA ALA A 156 -3.04 12.62 -2.81
C ALA A 156 -2.69 12.93 -4.29
N PHE A 157 -2.59 11.92 -5.16
CA PHE A 157 -2.48 12.10 -6.61
C PHE A 157 -3.83 12.43 -7.27
N ALA A 158 -4.94 12.18 -6.60
CA ALA A 158 -6.26 12.37 -7.19
C ALA A 158 -6.56 13.86 -7.39
N ALA A 159 -6.97 14.24 -8.60
CA ALA A 159 -7.40 15.61 -8.92
C ALA A 159 -8.80 15.95 -8.33
N THR A 160 -9.55 14.94 -7.95
CA THR A 160 -10.89 15.04 -7.33
C THR A 160 -10.97 14.07 -6.16
N LYS A 161 -12.09 14.05 -5.43
CA LYS A 161 -12.29 13.05 -4.37
C LYS A 161 -12.13 11.64 -4.97
N PRO A 162 -11.17 10.83 -4.48
CA PRO A 162 -10.94 9.50 -5.03
C PRO A 162 -12.12 8.56 -4.75
N GLU A 163 -12.24 7.54 -5.56
CA GLU A 163 -13.33 6.57 -5.50
C GLU A 163 -12.80 5.19 -5.09
N ILE A 164 -13.61 4.44 -4.33
CA ILE A 164 -13.36 3.02 -4.06
C ILE A 164 -14.32 2.20 -4.90
N ASP A 165 -13.76 1.31 -5.70
CA ASP A 165 -14.50 0.23 -6.34
C ASP A 165 -13.85 -1.12 -6.01
N VAL A 166 -14.60 -2.20 -6.15
CA VAL A 166 -14.13 -3.57 -5.90
C VAL A 166 -14.32 -4.38 -7.17
N LEU A 167 -13.21 -4.68 -7.80
CA LEU A 167 -13.17 -5.48 -9.02
C LEU A 167 -12.63 -6.88 -8.71
N PRO A 168 -13.10 -7.93 -9.39
CA PRO A 168 -12.46 -9.23 -9.30
C PRO A 168 -11.08 -9.15 -9.93
N LEU A 169 -10.11 -9.74 -9.28
CA LEU A 169 -8.82 -10.05 -9.91
C LEU A 169 -9.08 -11.25 -10.82
N GLY A 170 -9.17 -11.01 -12.12
CA GLY A 170 -9.61 -11.97 -13.14
C GLY A 170 -8.59 -13.05 -13.47
#